data_6079ef86d84fa152c99e2e5ba4979fc7
#
_entry.id   6079ef86d84fa152c99e2e5ba4979fc7
#
_cell.length_a   1.000
_cell.length_b   1.000
_cell.length_c   1.000
_cell.angle_alpha   90.00
_cell.angle_beta   90.00
_cell.angle_gamma   90.00
#
_symmetry.space_group_name_H-M   'P 1'
#
loop_
_entity.id
_entity.type
_entity.pdbx_description
1 polymer ?
#
loop_
_entity_poly.entity_id
_entity_poly.type
_entity_poly.pdbx_seq_one_letter_code
_entity_poly.pdbx_strand_id
1 'polypeptide(L)'
;ATGAIARTPAKIRSGAAGPLAGMIHAVVLLLIILIAAPLAKSVPLAALSAILMSVAIDMGEWEVFRTFHQYGFARNLKLFSVFFVTVIFDLTIAVELGMLISALILIAHIAEVTEVERVESKEPGVAHFRAFGSLFFGAADKLEALLEKEPDETVVLLDLSHVIYMDTTAFTTLEALHDRLAARSHTLVLYGAPPQPARVLRSLLPVLGEANLVETREAAVERARALVAAAA
;
A
#
# COMPACT_ATOMS: atom_id res chain seq x y z
N ALA A 1 -20.63 -5.24 19.03
CA ALA A 1 -21.69 -5.79 18.16
C ALA A 1 -21.04 -6.34 16.91
N THR A 2 -21.09 -7.64 16.72
CA THR A 2 -20.51 -8.29 15.55
C THR A 2 -21.55 -8.30 14.43
N GLY A 3 -21.22 -7.74 13.26
CA GLY A 3 -22.07 -7.80 12.08
C GLY A 3 -22.23 -9.25 11.62
N ALA A 4 -23.47 -9.71 11.44
CA ALA A 4 -23.76 -11.06 10.93
C ALA A 4 -23.52 -11.09 9.42
N ILE A 5 -22.27 -11.37 8.99
CA ILE A 5 -21.83 -11.35 7.61
C ILE A 5 -22.74 -12.18 6.69
N ALA A 6 -23.12 -13.40 7.12
CA ALA A 6 -23.99 -14.28 6.32
C ALA A 6 -25.45 -13.81 6.23
N ARG A 7 -25.96 -13.10 7.23
CA ARG A 7 -27.38 -12.69 7.30
C ARG A 7 -27.68 -11.46 6.46
N THR A 8 -26.72 -10.56 6.29
CA THR A 8 -26.92 -9.31 5.53
C THR A 8 -27.13 -9.57 4.04
N PRO A 9 -26.32 -10.36 3.32
CA PRO A 9 -26.59 -10.74 1.94
C PRO A 9 -27.92 -11.47 1.75
N ALA A 10 -28.28 -12.38 2.64
CA ALA A 10 -29.56 -13.09 2.58
C ALA A 10 -30.74 -12.12 2.66
N LYS A 11 -30.69 -11.12 3.55
CA LYS A 11 -31.75 -10.08 3.65
C LYS A 11 -31.85 -9.22 2.40
N ILE A 12 -30.70 -8.81 1.83
CA ILE A 12 -30.66 -7.99 0.60
C ILE A 12 -31.25 -8.77 -0.57
N ARG A 13 -30.89 -10.04 -0.74
CA ARG A 13 -31.45 -10.94 -1.78
C ARG A 13 -32.96 -11.13 -1.61
N SER A 14 -33.48 -11.08 -0.36
CA SER A 14 -34.91 -11.14 -0.06
C SER A 14 -35.62 -9.79 -0.21
N GLY A 15 -34.99 -8.76 -0.77
CA GLY A 15 -35.60 -7.45 -1.04
C GLY A 15 -35.56 -6.45 0.11
N ALA A 16 -34.77 -6.68 1.14
CA ALA A 16 -34.61 -5.73 2.24
C ALA A 16 -33.86 -4.48 1.81
N ALA A 17 -34.52 -3.32 1.85
CA ALA A 17 -33.96 -2.05 1.39
C ALA A 17 -33.45 -1.12 2.51
N GLY A 18 -33.49 -1.53 3.78
CA GLY A 18 -33.10 -0.62 4.86
C GLY A 18 -32.89 -1.29 6.24
N PRO A 19 -32.52 -0.51 7.25
CA PRO A 19 -32.21 -1.01 8.60
C PRO A 19 -33.44 -1.60 9.32
N LEU A 20 -34.67 -1.21 8.94
CA LEU A 20 -35.92 -1.74 9.49
C LEU A 20 -36.00 -3.26 9.40
N ALA A 21 -35.53 -3.86 8.31
CA ALA A 21 -35.51 -5.32 8.15
C ALA A 21 -34.62 -5.99 9.22
N GLY A 22 -33.55 -5.34 9.65
CA GLY A 22 -32.70 -5.80 10.75
C GLY A 22 -33.41 -5.73 12.12
N MET A 23 -34.12 -4.67 12.37
CA MET A 23 -34.86 -4.48 13.60
C MET A 23 -36.02 -5.48 13.72
N ILE A 24 -36.81 -5.63 12.65
CA ILE A 24 -37.90 -6.64 12.59
C ILE A 24 -37.34 -8.05 12.82
N HIS A 25 -36.23 -8.39 12.18
CA HIS A 25 -35.55 -9.67 12.37
C HIS A 25 -35.17 -9.92 13.84
N ALA A 26 -34.61 -8.91 14.52
CA ALA A 26 -34.24 -9.02 15.93
C ALA A 26 -35.46 -9.24 16.82
N VAL A 27 -36.57 -8.53 16.57
CA VAL A 27 -37.82 -8.68 17.29
C VAL A 27 -38.42 -10.08 17.06
N VAL A 28 -38.46 -10.54 15.80
CA VAL A 28 -38.95 -11.90 15.45
C VAL A 28 -38.13 -12.97 16.15
N LEU A 29 -36.79 -12.85 16.15
CA LEU A 29 -35.91 -13.79 16.87
C LEU A 29 -36.22 -13.80 18.38
N LEU A 30 -36.40 -12.62 18.97
CA LEU A 30 -36.76 -12.52 20.39
C LEU A 30 -38.09 -13.23 20.67
N LEU A 31 -39.10 -13.00 19.83
CA LEU A 31 -40.40 -13.68 19.99
C LEU A 31 -40.30 -15.20 19.82
N ILE A 32 -39.50 -15.67 18.85
CA ILE A 32 -39.25 -17.11 18.68
C ILE A 32 -38.56 -17.71 19.91
N ILE A 33 -37.59 -17.03 20.49
CA ILE A 33 -36.93 -17.51 21.70
C ILE A 33 -37.87 -17.55 22.87
N LEU A 34 -38.72 -16.55 23.06
CA LEU A 34 -39.64 -16.47 24.18
C LEU A 34 -40.84 -17.45 24.10
N ILE A 35 -41.38 -17.64 22.90
CA ILE A 35 -42.65 -18.37 22.72
C ILE A 35 -42.38 -19.74 22.09
N ALA A 36 -41.51 -19.85 21.08
CA ALA A 36 -41.32 -21.06 20.30
C ALA A 36 -40.10 -21.92 20.73
N ALA A 37 -39.38 -21.54 21.79
CA ALA A 37 -38.23 -22.31 22.26
C ALA A 37 -38.59 -23.81 22.58
N PRO A 38 -39.75 -24.16 23.16
CA PRO A 38 -40.11 -25.56 23.35
C PRO A 38 -40.26 -26.32 22.02
N LEU A 39 -40.78 -25.67 20.96
CA LEU A 39 -40.94 -26.26 19.63
C LEU A 39 -39.59 -26.46 18.92
N ALA A 40 -38.65 -25.59 19.17
CA ALA A 40 -37.30 -25.66 18.59
C ALA A 40 -36.55 -26.95 19.03
N LYS A 41 -36.85 -27.49 20.18
CA LYS A 41 -36.30 -28.77 20.67
C LYS A 41 -36.71 -29.97 19.80
N SER A 42 -37.82 -29.87 19.08
CA SER A 42 -38.35 -30.92 18.21
C SER A 42 -37.78 -30.86 16.78
N VAL A 43 -36.98 -29.83 16.46
CA VAL A 43 -36.37 -29.71 15.12
C VAL A 43 -35.20 -30.68 15.02
N PRO A 44 -35.24 -31.68 14.09
CA PRO A 44 -34.16 -32.62 13.94
C PRO A 44 -32.91 -31.93 13.37
N LEU A 45 -31.72 -32.34 13.84
CA LEU A 45 -30.43 -31.81 13.35
C LEU A 45 -30.29 -31.97 11.83
N ALA A 46 -30.86 -33.01 11.24
CA ALA A 46 -30.88 -33.23 9.81
C ALA A 46 -31.58 -32.08 9.05
N ALA A 47 -32.67 -31.53 9.57
CA ALA A 47 -33.35 -30.39 8.96
C ALA A 47 -32.50 -29.12 9.01
N LEU A 48 -31.83 -28.88 10.16
CA LEU A 48 -30.89 -27.77 10.28
C LEU A 48 -29.71 -27.89 9.33
N SER A 49 -29.15 -29.09 9.18
CA SER A 49 -28.05 -29.35 8.23
C SER A 49 -28.48 -29.14 6.79
N ALA A 50 -29.69 -29.55 6.40
CA ALA A 50 -30.23 -29.32 5.06
C ALA A 50 -30.37 -27.82 4.76
N ILE A 51 -30.87 -27.04 5.72
CA ILE A 51 -31.00 -25.57 5.61
C ILE A 51 -29.61 -24.93 5.47
N LEU A 52 -28.65 -25.33 6.30
CA LEU A 52 -27.27 -24.79 6.22
C LEU A 52 -26.61 -25.12 4.87
N MET A 53 -26.82 -26.32 4.34
CA MET A 53 -26.30 -26.72 3.04
C MET A 53 -26.93 -25.90 1.90
N SER A 54 -28.25 -25.68 1.93
CA SER A 54 -28.94 -24.81 0.98
C SER A 54 -28.38 -23.38 1.02
N VAL A 55 -28.24 -22.81 2.22
CA VAL A 55 -27.67 -21.47 2.40
C VAL A 55 -26.21 -21.40 1.92
N ALA A 56 -25.42 -22.43 2.16
CA ALA A 56 -24.04 -22.48 1.68
C ALA A 56 -23.96 -22.50 0.14
N ILE A 57 -24.84 -23.24 -0.51
CA ILE A 57 -24.94 -23.26 -1.98
C ILE A 57 -25.38 -21.91 -2.52
N ASP A 58 -26.39 -21.29 -1.91
CA ASP A 58 -26.91 -19.99 -2.33
C ASP A 58 -25.94 -18.84 -2.09
N MET A 59 -25.07 -18.95 -1.09
CA MET A 59 -24.03 -17.95 -0.78
C MET A 59 -22.75 -18.16 -1.58
N GLY A 60 -22.58 -19.32 -2.20
CA GLY A 60 -21.41 -19.62 -3.02
C GLY A 60 -21.33 -18.69 -4.23
N GLU A 61 -20.23 -17.99 -4.38
CA GLU A 61 -19.91 -17.19 -5.58
C GLU A 61 -19.36 -18.09 -6.68
N TRP A 62 -20.20 -18.97 -7.22
CA TRP A 62 -19.83 -19.96 -8.23
C TRP A 62 -19.24 -19.36 -9.51
N GLU A 63 -19.57 -18.11 -9.78
CA GLU A 63 -19.05 -17.36 -10.92
C GLU A 63 -17.53 -17.12 -10.82
N VAL A 64 -17.00 -16.97 -9.61
CA VAL A 64 -15.56 -16.83 -9.36
C VAL A 64 -14.81 -18.07 -9.84
N PHE A 65 -15.36 -19.27 -9.64
CA PHE A 65 -14.76 -20.51 -10.13
C PHE A 65 -14.81 -20.64 -11.65
N ARG A 66 -15.82 -20.07 -12.30
CA ARG A 66 -15.95 -20.07 -13.78
C ARG A 66 -14.96 -19.11 -14.43
N THR A 67 -14.64 -18.00 -13.79
CA THR A 67 -13.74 -16.97 -14.29
C THR A 67 -12.29 -17.13 -13.83
N PHE A 68 -12.00 -18.22 -13.12
CA PHE A 68 -10.69 -18.54 -12.55
C PHE A 68 -9.52 -18.45 -13.55
N HIS A 69 -9.73 -18.86 -14.79
CA HIS A 69 -8.71 -18.81 -15.84
C HIS A 69 -8.37 -17.40 -16.30
N GLN A 70 -9.22 -16.41 -16.00
CA GLN A 70 -9.03 -15.02 -16.44
C GLN A 70 -8.16 -14.21 -15.46
N TYR A 71 -7.91 -14.76 -14.27
CA TYR A 71 -7.18 -14.07 -13.23
C TYR A 71 -5.75 -14.60 -13.10
N GLY A 72 -4.81 -13.69 -12.83
CA GLY A 72 -3.40 -14.04 -12.64
C GLY A 72 -3.16 -14.97 -11.46
N PHE A 73 -2.04 -15.70 -11.50
CA PHE A 73 -1.63 -16.69 -10.51
C PHE A 73 -1.66 -16.14 -9.06
N ALA A 74 -1.17 -14.92 -8.83
CA ALA A 74 -1.12 -14.30 -7.51
C ALA A 74 -2.51 -14.10 -6.87
N ARG A 75 -3.53 -13.73 -7.67
CA ARG A 75 -4.91 -13.60 -7.19
C ARG A 75 -5.51 -14.96 -6.82
N ASN A 76 -5.29 -15.94 -7.67
CA ASN A 76 -5.79 -17.29 -7.45
C ASN A 76 -5.15 -17.92 -6.22
N LEU A 77 -3.85 -17.78 -6.05
CA LEU A 77 -3.15 -18.26 -4.86
C LEU A 77 -3.72 -17.64 -3.57
N LYS A 78 -3.98 -16.32 -3.58
CA LYS A 78 -4.60 -15.65 -2.44
C LYS A 78 -5.98 -16.20 -2.12
N LEU A 79 -6.83 -16.37 -3.12
CA LEU A 79 -8.19 -16.91 -2.96
C LEU A 79 -8.16 -18.31 -2.35
N PHE A 80 -7.33 -19.21 -2.89
CA PHE A 80 -7.21 -20.57 -2.36
C PHE A 80 -6.60 -20.59 -0.96
N SER A 81 -5.59 -19.78 -0.70
CA SER A 81 -4.98 -19.73 0.64
C SER A 81 -6.02 -19.34 1.69
N VAL A 82 -6.78 -18.27 1.45
CA VAL A 82 -7.84 -17.83 2.37
C VAL A 82 -8.94 -18.90 2.50
N PHE A 83 -9.37 -19.51 1.39
CA PHE A 83 -10.37 -20.57 1.39
C PHE A 83 -9.93 -21.78 2.25
N PHE A 84 -8.74 -22.31 2.01
CA PHE A 84 -8.23 -23.46 2.77
C PHE A 84 -8.02 -23.12 4.25
N VAL A 85 -7.52 -21.93 4.55
CA VAL A 85 -7.37 -21.50 5.95
C VAL A 85 -8.73 -21.39 6.64
N THR A 86 -9.76 -20.89 5.95
CA THR A 86 -11.13 -20.81 6.49
C THR A 86 -11.70 -22.20 6.79
N VAL A 87 -11.42 -23.17 5.93
CA VAL A 87 -11.96 -24.55 6.08
C VAL A 87 -11.22 -25.33 7.19
N ILE A 88 -9.88 -25.14 7.30
CA ILE A 88 -9.05 -25.93 8.24
C ILE A 88 -9.05 -25.33 9.64
N PHE A 89 -9.02 -24.01 9.76
CA PHE A 89 -8.98 -23.30 11.03
C PHE A 89 -10.34 -22.66 11.32
N ASP A 90 -10.46 -21.36 11.09
CA ASP A 90 -11.71 -20.63 11.22
C ASP A 90 -11.68 -19.33 10.38
N LEU A 91 -12.83 -18.65 10.32
CA LEU A 91 -12.98 -17.41 9.56
C LEU A 91 -12.11 -16.28 10.11
N THR A 92 -11.85 -16.22 11.42
CA THR A 92 -11.07 -15.12 12.03
C THR A 92 -9.62 -15.18 11.58
N ILE A 93 -9.01 -16.34 11.69
CA ILE A 93 -7.64 -16.60 11.25
C ILE A 93 -7.50 -16.37 9.73
N ALA A 94 -8.51 -16.80 8.97
CA ALA A 94 -8.51 -16.61 7.51
C ALA A 94 -8.54 -15.12 7.11
N VAL A 95 -9.34 -14.31 7.80
CA VAL A 95 -9.42 -12.85 7.56
C VAL A 95 -8.11 -12.16 7.95
N GLU A 96 -7.54 -12.49 9.09
CA GLU A 96 -6.26 -11.93 9.55
C GLU A 96 -5.13 -12.26 8.57
N LEU A 97 -5.01 -13.52 8.17
CA LEU A 97 -4.00 -13.97 7.20
C LEU A 97 -4.22 -13.34 5.82
N GLY A 98 -5.48 -13.29 5.35
CA GLY A 98 -5.84 -12.66 4.08
C GLY A 98 -5.51 -11.17 4.04
N MET A 99 -5.74 -10.47 5.15
CA MET A 99 -5.38 -9.06 5.31
C MET A 99 -3.86 -8.88 5.29
N LEU A 100 -3.12 -9.71 6.05
CA LEU A 100 -1.66 -9.66 6.09
C LEU A 100 -1.05 -9.89 4.70
N ILE A 101 -1.46 -10.96 4.01
CA ILE A 101 -0.99 -11.26 2.65
C ILE A 101 -1.31 -10.12 1.69
N SER A 102 -2.51 -9.54 1.79
CA SER A 102 -2.93 -8.44 0.93
C SER A 102 -2.11 -7.18 1.18
N ALA A 103 -1.78 -6.89 2.44
CA ALA A 103 -0.91 -5.77 2.81
C ALA A 103 0.51 -5.96 2.28
N LEU A 104 1.09 -7.15 2.42
CA LEU A 104 2.43 -7.45 1.90
C LEU A 104 2.49 -7.32 0.37
N ILE A 105 1.49 -7.82 -0.35
CA ILE A 105 1.41 -7.68 -1.80
C ILE A 105 1.26 -6.21 -2.20
N LEU A 106 0.48 -5.42 -1.46
CA LEU A 106 0.32 -3.99 -1.72
C LEU A 106 1.65 -3.24 -1.53
N ILE A 107 2.37 -3.53 -0.44
CA ILE A 107 3.68 -2.95 -0.16
C ILE A 107 4.66 -3.27 -1.29
N ALA A 108 4.74 -4.54 -1.70
CA ALA A 108 5.60 -4.97 -2.80
C ALA A 108 5.24 -4.25 -4.11
N HIS A 109 3.95 -4.11 -4.41
CA HIS A 109 3.48 -3.42 -5.62
C HIS A 109 3.80 -1.92 -5.60
N ILE A 110 3.64 -1.25 -4.45
CA ILE A 110 4.02 0.17 -4.30
C ILE A 110 5.54 0.34 -4.47
N ALA A 111 6.35 -0.58 -3.92
CA ALA A 111 7.79 -0.57 -4.09
C ALA A 111 8.20 -0.77 -5.56
N GLU A 112 7.50 -1.63 -6.29
CA GLU A 112 7.74 -1.87 -7.72
C GLU A 112 7.50 -0.63 -8.59
N VAL A 113 6.42 0.12 -8.30
CA VAL A 113 6.03 1.35 -9.03
C VAL A 113 6.94 2.53 -8.67
N THR A 114 7.65 2.47 -7.54
CA THR A 114 8.63 3.48 -7.17
C THR A 114 9.87 3.32 -8.06
N GLU A 115 10.28 4.38 -8.71
CA GLU A 115 11.42 4.37 -9.64
C GLU A 115 12.28 5.61 -9.45
N VAL A 116 13.59 5.45 -9.66
CA VAL A 116 14.53 6.56 -9.73
C VAL A 116 15.29 6.42 -11.04
N GLU A 117 15.07 7.36 -11.94
CA GLU A 117 15.67 7.37 -13.26
C GLU A 117 16.71 8.49 -13.42
N ARG A 118 17.73 8.24 -14.22
CA ARG A 118 18.63 9.29 -14.65
C ARG A 118 18.01 10.02 -15.84
N VAL A 119 17.92 11.34 -15.70
CA VAL A 119 17.40 12.24 -16.74
C VAL A 119 18.57 12.88 -17.45
N GLU A 120 18.46 13.07 -18.75
CA GLU A 120 19.49 13.79 -19.52
C GLU A 120 19.67 15.21 -18.98
N SER A 121 20.89 15.51 -18.52
CA SER A 121 21.26 16.84 -18.03
C SER A 121 21.80 17.67 -19.20
N LYS A 122 21.33 18.92 -19.32
CA LYS A 122 21.88 19.90 -20.24
C LYS A 122 23.07 20.66 -19.65
N GLU A 123 23.33 20.46 -18.36
CA GLU A 123 24.36 21.16 -17.60
C GLU A 123 25.62 20.27 -17.49
N PRO A 124 26.79 20.70 -17.96
CA PRO A 124 28.01 19.94 -17.79
C PRO A 124 28.38 19.84 -16.29
N GLY A 125 28.87 18.68 -15.87
CA GLY A 125 29.24 18.42 -14.46
C GLY A 125 28.08 18.18 -13.50
N VAL A 126 26.83 18.05 -14.02
CA VAL A 126 25.63 17.81 -13.21
C VAL A 126 24.95 16.50 -13.62
N ALA A 127 24.90 15.53 -12.71
CA ALA A 127 24.08 14.34 -12.85
C ALA A 127 22.65 14.66 -12.37
N HIS A 128 21.66 14.44 -13.22
CA HIS A 128 20.26 14.73 -12.91
C HIS A 128 19.47 13.42 -12.78
N PHE A 129 18.83 13.25 -11.64
CA PHE A 129 17.95 12.12 -11.33
C PHE A 129 16.55 12.60 -10.99
N ARG A 130 15.57 11.76 -11.25
CA ARG A 130 14.17 12.01 -10.91
C ARG A 130 13.60 10.80 -10.19
N ALA A 131 12.96 11.04 -9.04
CA ALA A 131 12.29 10.02 -8.27
C ALA A 131 10.78 10.08 -8.47
N PHE A 132 10.16 8.91 -8.62
CA PHE A 132 8.72 8.74 -8.77
C PHE A 132 8.17 7.85 -7.66
N GLY A 133 6.90 8.06 -7.29
CA GLY A 133 6.16 7.19 -6.40
C GLY A 133 6.35 7.47 -4.92
N SER A 134 6.56 6.44 -4.12
CA SER A 134 6.66 6.56 -2.67
C SER A 134 8.02 6.08 -2.17
N LEU A 135 8.81 6.98 -1.60
CA LEU A 135 10.10 6.66 -1.01
C LEU A 135 9.89 6.18 0.44
N PHE A 136 10.01 4.87 0.65
CA PHE A 136 9.80 4.22 1.94
C PHE A 136 10.72 2.99 2.06
N PHE A 137 10.69 2.29 3.20
CA PHE A 137 11.58 1.15 3.46
C PHE A 137 11.59 0.09 2.34
N GLY A 138 10.47 -0.15 1.66
CA GLY A 138 10.38 -1.10 0.54
C GLY A 138 10.98 -0.60 -0.78
N ALA A 139 11.42 0.66 -0.85
CA ALA A 139 12.01 1.29 -2.02
C ALA A 139 13.41 1.89 -1.73
N ALA A 140 13.98 1.63 -0.57
CA ALA A 140 15.31 2.14 -0.18
C ALA A 140 16.39 1.72 -1.17
N ASP A 141 16.37 0.48 -1.66
CA ASP A 141 17.30 -0.06 -2.66
C ASP A 141 17.31 0.77 -3.96
N LYS A 142 16.18 1.40 -4.31
CA LYS A 142 16.09 2.26 -5.51
C LYS A 142 16.91 3.54 -5.36
N LEU A 143 16.96 4.11 -4.16
CA LEU A 143 17.82 5.25 -3.84
C LEU A 143 19.29 4.81 -3.71
N GLU A 144 19.55 3.65 -3.12
CA GLU A 144 20.89 3.10 -3.00
C GLU A 144 21.51 2.78 -4.37
N ALA A 145 20.70 2.35 -5.33
CA ALA A 145 21.14 2.14 -6.71
C ALA A 145 21.69 3.41 -7.40
N LEU A 146 21.36 4.62 -6.90
CA LEU A 146 22.00 5.85 -7.33
C LEU A 146 23.46 5.90 -6.90
N LEU A 147 23.80 5.26 -5.78
CA LEU A 147 25.16 5.21 -5.26
C LEU A 147 26.05 4.25 -6.06
N GLU A 148 25.45 3.17 -6.59
CA GLU A 148 26.18 2.18 -7.39
C GLU A 148 26.51 2.70 -8.80
N LYS A 149 25.66 3.57 -9.35
CA LYS A 149 25.89 4.25 -10.63
C LYS A 149 26.68 5.53 -10.42
N GLU A 150 27.81 5.44 -9.72
CA GLU A 150 28.68 6.56 -9.37
C GLU A 150 28.72 7.63 -10.49
N PRO A 151 28.10 8.79 -10.27
CA PRO A 151 28.18 9.84 -11.26
C PRO A 151 29.60 10.41 -11.28
N ASP A 152 30.19 10.55 -12.45
CA ASP A 152 31.47 11.25 -12.62
C ASP A 152 31.32 12.77 -12.41
N GLU A 153 30.06 13.22 -12.34
CA GLU A 153 29.70 14.63 -12.18
C GLU A 153 29.78 15.07 -10.72
N THR A 154 30.31 16.26 -10.49
CA THR A 154 30.55 16.82 -9.14
C THR A 154 29.27 17.22 -8.41
N VAL A 155 28.14 17.43 -9.12
CA VAL A 155 26.86 17.80 -8.55
C VAL A 155 25.78 16.80 -8.94
N VAL A 156 25.06 16.28 -7.93
CA VAL A 156 23.90 15.40 -8.11
C VAL A 156 22.63 16.19 -7.83
N LEU A 157 21.79 16.30 -8.84
CA LEU A 157 20.49 16.95 -8.77
C LEU A 157 19.40 15.89 -8.68
N LEU A 158 18.57 15.91 -7.63
CA LEU A 158 17.48 14.96 -7.45
C LEU A 158 16.13 15.67 -7.43
N ASP A 159 15.32 15.38 -8.46
CA ASP A 159 13.94 15.84 -8.61
C ASP A 159 12.99 14.99 -7.79
N LEU A 160 12.31 15.61 -6.84
CA LEU A 160 11.34 14.99 -5.96
C LEU A 160 9.89 15.39 -6.28
N SER A 161 9.67 16.10 -7.38
CA SER A 161 8.33 16.65 -7.72
C SER A 161 7.25 15.58 -7.91
N HIS A 162 7.64 14.35 -8.22
CA HIS A 162 6.75 13.21 -8.41
C HIS A 162 6.75 12.23 -7.22
N VAL A 163 7.37 12.60 -6.10
CA VAL A 163 7.36 11.80 -4.88
C VAL A 163 6.10 12.11 -4.07
N ILE A 164 5.23 11.13 -3.90
CA ILE A 164 3.95 11.27 -3.23
C ILE A 164 4.11 11.19 -1.71
N TYR A 165 4.98 10.31 -1.24
CA TYR A 165 5.18 10.01 0.18
C TYR A 165 6.65 9.70 0.47
N MET A 166 7.11 10.09 1.66
CA MET A 166 8.45 9.81 2.17
C MET A 166 8.38 9.45 3.64
N ASP A 167 9.04 8.37 4.05
CA ASP A 167 9.15 7.93 5.44
C ASP A 167 10.55 8.21 6.03
N THR A 168 10.75 7.80 7.28
CA THR A 168 12.03 7.96 7.98
C THR A 168 13.15 7.13 7.33
N THR A 169 12.83 5.99 6.71
CA THR A 169 13.84 5.16 6.03
C THR A 169 14.38 5.89 4.80
N ALA A 170 13.51 6.48 3.99
CA ALA A 170 13.93 7.30 2.86
C ALA A 170 14.78 8.49 3.29
N PHE A 171 14.44 9.11 4.45
CA PHE A 171 15.24 10.18 5.04
C PHE A 171 16.67 9.69 5.36
N THR A 172 16.81 8.59 6.10
CA THR A 172 18.15 8.04 6.46
C THR A 172 18.95 7.60 5.23
N THR A 173 18.28 7.09 4.19
CA THR A 173 18.94 6.75 2.93
C THR A 173 19.44 7.99 2.19
N LEU A 174 18.67 9.09 2.18
CA LEU A 174 19.12 10.36 1.60
C LEU A 174 20.26 11.00 2.39
N GLU A 175 20.25 10.88 3.72
CA GLU A 175 21.36 11.31 4.58
C GLU A 175 22.63 10.52 4.24
N ALA A 176 22.55 9.19 4.18
CA ALA A 176 23.66 8.34 3.79
C ALA A 176 24.17 8.63 2.37
N LEU A 177 23.24 8.92 1.43
CA LEU A 177 23.59 9.37 0.08
C LEU A 177 24.38 10.67 0.11
N HIS A 178 23.92 11.66 0.87
CA HIS A 178 24.61 12.93 1.05
C HIS A 178 26.03 12.73 1.59
N ASP A 179 26.20 11.95 2.66
CA ASP A 179 27.50 11.71 3.29
C ASP A 179 28.48 11.02 2.34
N ARG A 180 28.01 10.04 1.57
CA ARG A 180 28.85 9.36 0.56
C ARG A 180 29.28 10.28 -0.57
N LEU A 181 28.37 11.12 -1.06
CA LEU A 181 28.68 12.12 -2.09
C LEU A 181 29.66 13.16 -1.55
N ALA A 182 29.44 13.66 -0.33
CA ALA A 182 30.31 14.62 0.32
C ALA A 182 31.74 14.08 0.54
N ALA A 183 31.89 12.80 0.90
CA ALA A 183 33.18 12.13 1.04
C ALA A 183 34.00 12.11 -0.26
N ARG A 184 33.34 12.31 -1.42
CA ARG A 184 33.96 12.39 -2.76
C ARG A 184 34.00 13.82 -3.31
N SER A 185 33.71 14.80 -2.48
CA SER A 185 33.60 16.21 -2.89
C SER A 185 32.46 16.46 -3.90
N HIS A 186 31.46 15.59 -3.94
CA HIS A 186 30.23 15.79 -4.71
C HIS A 186 29.16 16.42 -3.83
N THR A 187 28.29 17.23 -4.43
CA THR A 187 27.21 17.91 -3.69
C THR A 187 25.85 17.40 -4.16
N LEU A 188 24.98 17.06 -3.19
CA LEU A 188 23.58 16.69 -3.44
C LEU A 188 22.69 17.93 -3.35
N VAL A 189 21.89 18.17 -4.37
CA VAL A 189 20.87 19.22 -4.41
C VAL A 189 19.51 18.58 -4.65
N LEU A 190 18.56 18.84 -3.76
CA LEU A 190 17.18 18.33 -3.81
C LEU A 190 16.23 19.45 -4.23
N TYR A 191 15.24 19.14 -5.07
CA TYR A 191 14.25 20.14 -5.44
C TYR A 191 12.86 19.56 -5.72
N GLY A 192 11.85 20.44 -5.71
CA GLY A 192 10.49 20.15 -6.12
C GLY A 192 9.70 19.27 -5.16
N ALA A 193 10.15 19.10 -3.92
CA ALA A 193 9.50 18.22 -2.94
C ALA A 193 8.06 18.69 -2.61
N PRO A 194 7.02 17.83 -2.81
CA PRO A 194 5.66 18.11 -2.37
C PRO A 194 5.55 18.29 -0.85
N PRO A 195 4.42 18.80 -0.32
CA PRO A 195 4.30 19.20 1.09
C PRO A 195 4.66 18.14 2.13
N GLN A 196 4.34 16.85 1.87
CA GLN A 196 4.65 15.76 2.79
C GLN A 196 6.14 15.39 2.77
N PRO A 197 6.78 15.10 1.63
CA PRO A 197 8.23 14.94 1.54
C PRO A 197 9.00 16.16 2.03
N ALA A 198 8.60 17.38 1.68
CA ALA A 198 9.25 18.61 2.14
C ALA A 198 9.27 18.74 3.66
N ARG A 199 8.21 18.27 4.34
CA ARG A 199 8.16 18.27 5.82
C ARG A 199 9.20 17.31 6.41
N VAL A 200 9.39 16.14 5.81
CA VAL A 200 10.40 15.16 6.24
C VAL A 200 11.80 15.71 5.96
N LEU A 201 12.02 16.29 4.80
CA LEU A 201 13.32 16.83 4.37
C LEU A 201 13.78 18.04 5.18
N ARG A 202 12.88 18.77 5.84
CA ARG A 202 13.26 19.88 6.74
C ARG A 202 14.21 19.43 7.86
N SER A 203 14.09 18.21 8.33
CA SER A 203 15.01 17.67 9.33
C SER A 203 16.39 17.31 8.75
N LEU A 204 16.53 17.25 7.41
CA LEU A 204 17.81 17.03 6.73
C LEU A 204 18.57 18.35 6.47
N LEU A 205 17.91 19.50 6.59
CA LEU A 205 18.52 20.81 6.33
C LEU A 205 19.83 21.07 7.09
N PRO A 206 19.99 20.69 8.39
CA PRO A 206 21.25 20.89 9.10
C PRO A 206 22.44 20.15 8.46
N VAL A 207 22.19 19.04 7.79
CA VAL A 207 23.21 18.19 7.13
C VAL A 207 23.41 18.61 5.68
N LEU A 208 22.31 18.75 4.94
CA LEU A 208 22.33 19.08 3.50
C LEU A 208 22.73 20.54 3.22
N GLY A 209 22.42 21.45 4.14
CA GLY A 209 22.51 22.90 3.97
C GLY A 209 21.25 23.50 3.29
N GLU A 210 20.77 24.64 3.82
CA GLU A 210 19.53 25.28 3.33
C GLU A 210 19.54 25.61 1.84
N ALA A 211 20.71 25.96 1.29
CA ALA A 211 20.88 26.29 -0.12
C ALA A 211 20.75 25.08 -1.07
N ASN A 212 20.79 23.85 -0.56
CA ASN A 212 20.75 22.61 -1.36
C ASN A 212 19.38 21.92 -1.35
N LEU A 213 18.38 22.53 -0.67
CA LEU A 213 16.97 22.12 -0.78
C LEU A 213 16.16 23.30 -1.32
N VAL A 214 15.73 23.23 -2.56
CA VAL A 214 15.06 24.33 -3.26
C VAL A 214 13.70 23.91 -3.80
N GLU A 215 12.82 24.89 -4.01
CA GLU A 215 11.44 24.61 -4.40
C GLU A 215 11.30 24.35 -5.90
N THR A 216 12.08 25.06 -6.73
CA THR A 216 11.90 25.03 -8.18
C THR A 216 13.11 24.42 -8.90
N ARG A 217 12.85 23.88 -10.08
CA ARG A 217 13.89 23.36 -10.96
C ARG A 217 14.90 24.43 -11.37
N GLU A 218 14.41 25.64 -11.66
CA GLU A 218 15.24 26.78 -12.07
C GLU A 218 16.26 27.14 -10.99
N ALA A 219 15.80 27.26 -9.74
CA ALA A 219 16.67 27.52 -8.60
C ALA A 219 17.69 26.37 -8.36
N ALA A 220 17.26 25.14 -8.58
CA ALA A 220 18.13 23.97 -8.45
C ALA A 220 19.24 23.95 -9.53
N VAL A 221 18.91 24.27 -10.77
CA VAL A 221 19.88 24.37 -11.86
C VAL A 221 20.86 25.53 -11.63
N GLU A 222 20.37 26.69 -11.18
CA GLU A 222 21.22 27.83 -10.84
C GLU A 222 22.20 27.48 -9.71
N ARG A 223 21.69 26.81 -8.66
CA ARG A 223 22.53 26.32 -7.55
C ARG A 223 23.58 25.33 -8.04
N ALA A 224 23.19 24.38 -8.89
CA ALA A 224 24.10 23.38 -9.44
C ALA A 224 25.23 24.03 -10.26
N ARG A 225 24.90 25.00 -11.12
CA ARG A 225 25.92 25.78 -11.89
C ARG A 225 26.90 26.51 -10.98
N ALA A 226 26.40 27.15 -9.91
CA ALA A 226 27.26 27.83 -8.96
C ALA A 226 28.23 26.87 -8.26
N LEU A 227 27.76 25.66 -7.91
CA LEU A 227 28.58 24.62 -7.28
C LEU A 227 29.64 24.06 -8.25
N VAL A 228 29.29 23.79 -9.51
CA VAL A 228 30.24 23.32 -10.54
C VAL A 228 31.32 24.39 -10.78
N ALA A 229 30.91 25.68 -10.85
CA ALA A 229 31.87 26.78 -11.05
C ALA A 229 32.80 26.97 -9.82
N ALA A 230 32.37 26.61 -8.61
CA ALA A 230 33.22 26.70 -7.41
C ALA A 230 34.15 25.48 -7.26
N ALA A 231 33.89 24.37 -7.95
CA ALA A 231 34.71 23.16 -7.95
C ALA A 231 35.75 23.10 -9.06
N ALA A 232 35.62 23.96 -10.09
CA ALA A 232 36.53 24.09 -11.22
C ALA A 232 37.68 25.06 -10.91
#